data_f5e2a549c106bd5cbce6f7482aba266c
#
_entry.id   f5e2a549c106bd5cbce6f7482aba266c
#
_cell.length_a   1.000
_cell.length_b   1.000
_cell.length_c   1.000
_cell.angle_alpha   90.00
_cell.angle_beta   90.00
_cell.angle_gamma   90.00
#
_symmetry.space_group_name_H-M   'P 1'
#
loop_
_entity.id
_entity.type
_entity.pdbx_description
1 polymer ?
#
loop_
_entity_poly.entity_id
_entity_poly.type
_entity_poly.pdbx_seq_one_letter_code
_entity_poly.pdbx_strand_id
1 'polypeptide(L)'
;MAMAEAKIRVLVAKPGLDGHDRGAKVIARALRDAGMEVIYTGLRQTPEMIVTAALQEDVQVIGLSILSGAHNAIVPRVMDLLKQNKMQDVIVLVGGIIPDQDIDGLNKAGVAAIFQPGTAMDDIVQFIRAHAKGPAVPTA
;
A
#
# COMPACT_ATOMS: atom_id res chain seq x y z
N MET A 1 -33.48 -0.56 1.84
CA MET A 1 -32.46 -1.38 1.23
C MET A 1 -31.10 -1.08 1.84
N ALA A 2 -30.47 -2.10 2.32
CA ALA A 2 -29.13 -1.89 2.80
C ALA A 2 -28.24 -1.60 1.61
N MET A 3 -27.55 -0.49 1.65
CA MET A 3 -26.53 -0.22 0.66
C MET A 3 -25.34 -1.10 0.95
N ALA A 4 -24.81 -1.70 -0.08
CA ALA A 4 -23.56 -2.42 0.09
C ALA A 4 -22.52 -1.44 0.60
N GLU A 5 -21.88 -1.76 1.72
CA GLU A 5 -20.78 -0.97 2.18
C GLU A 5 -19.68 -1.02 1.14
N ALA A 6 -19.18 0.13 0.77
CA ALA A 6 -18.06 0.17 -0.14
C ALA A 6 -16.84 -0.36 0.60
N LYS A 7 -16.20 -1.35 0.01
CA LYS A 7 -15.01 -1.95 0.58
C LYS A 7 -13.81 -1.05 0.35
N ILE A 8 -12.91 -1.05 1.32
CA ILE A 8 -11.60 -0.44 1.13
C ILE A 8 -10.84 -1.27 0.10
N ARG A 9 -10.35 -0.61 -0.93
CA ARG A 9 -9.56 -1.25 -1.98
C ARG A 9 -8.08 -1.01 -1.71
N VAL A 10 -7.32 -2.09 -1.67
CA VAL A 10 -5.89 -2.05 -1.34
C VAL A 10 -5.11 -2.68 -2.48
N LEU A 11 -4.10 -1.97 -2.96
CA LEU A 11 -3.14 -2.52 -3.90
C LEU A 11 -1.92 -2.98 -3.11
N VAL A 12 -1.58 -4.25 -3.17
CA VAL A 12 -0.37 -4.79 -2.59
C VAL A 12 0.64 -4.99 -3.71
N ALA A 13 1.76 -4.32 -3.63
CA ALA A 13 2.74 -4.32 -4.69
C ALA A 13 4.12 -4.72 -4.17
N LYS A 14 4.86 -5.39 -5.02
CA LYS A 14 6.23 -5.82 -4.75
C LYS A 14 7.15 -5.17 -5.77
N PRO A 15 7.68 -3.98 -5.47
CA PRO A 15 8.53 -3.28 -6.43
C PRO A 15 9.94 -3.85 -6.49
N GLY A 16 10.63 -3.53 -7.59
CA GLY A 16 12.02 -3.90 -7.78
C GLY A 16 12.20 -5.33 -8.22
N LEU A 17 13.42 -5.82 -8.06
CA LEU A 17 13.82 -7.16 -8.54
C LEU A 17 13.73 -8.24 -7.48
N ASP A 18 13.26 -7.91 -6.29
CA ASP A 18 13.13 -8.86 -5.19
C ASP A 18 12.08 -9.92 -5.53
N GLY A 19 12.48 -11.17 -5.43
CA GLY A 19 11.60 -12.31 -5.71
C GLY A 19 10.89 -12.89 -4.47
N HIS A 20 11.04 -12.26 -3.31
CA HIS A 20 10.49 -12.77 -2.06
C HIS A 20 9.06 -12.24 -1.85
N ASP A 21 8.07 -12.97 -2.36
CA ASP A 21 6.69 -12.49 -2.35
C ASP A 21 5.81 -13.07 -1.23
N ARG A 22 6.35 -13.96 -0.40
CA ARG A 22 5.56 -14.64 0.62
C ARG A 22 4.91 -13.67 1.60
N GLY A 23 5.69 -12.69 2.08
CA GLY A 23 5.16 -11.69 3.01
C GLY A 23 4.04 -10.86 2.41
N ALA A 24 4.21 -10.46 1.16
CA ALA A 24 3.17 -9.69 0.46
C ALA A 24 1.90 -10.51 0.29
N LYS A 25 2.01 -11.79 -0.02
CA LYS A 25 0.85 -12.68 -0.17
C LYS A 25 0.13 -12.91 1.15
N VAL A 26 0.88 -13.04 2.25
CA VAL A 26 0.29 -13.20 3.59
C VAL A 26 -0.51 -11.95 3.96
N ILE A 27 0.04 -10.79 3.73
CA ILE A 27 -0.65 -9.53 4.00
C ILE A 27 -1.90 -9.40 3.12
N ALA A 28 -1.79 -9.70 1.84
CA ALA A 28 -2.93 -9.64 0.93
C ALA A 28 -4.07 -10.53 1.41
N ARG A 29 -3.76 -11.75 1.84
CA ARG A 29 -4.76 -12.66 2.37
C ARG A 29 -5.41 -12.13 3.64
N ALA A 30 -4.59 -11.62 4.57
CA ALA A 30 -5.12 -11.08 5.82
C ALA A 30 -6.08 -9.92 5.58
N LEU A 31 -5.76 -9.05 4.63
CA LEU A 31 -6.63 -7.92 4.29
C LEU A 31 -7.93 -8.39 3.62
N ARG A 32 -7.85 -9.40 2.76
CA ARG A 32 -9.06 -10.00 2.18
C ARG A 32 -9.95 -10.63 3.25
N ASP A 33 -9.34 -11.35 4.18
CA ASP A 33 -10.07 -11.99 5.27
C ASP A 33 -10.74 -10.95 6.18
N ALA A 34 -10.18 -9.74 6.24
CA ALA A 34 -10.76 -8.62 6.97
C ALA A 34 -11.87 -7.89 6.21
N GLY A 35 -12.21 -8.34 5.00
CA GLY A 35 -13.29 -7.77 4.20
C GLY A 35 -12.87 -6.70 3.22
N MET A 36 -11.58 -6.49 3.03
CA MET A 36 -11.09 -5.52 2.04
C MET A 36 -10.99 -6.17 0.67
N GLU A 37 -11.09 -5.34 -0.36
CA GLU A 37 -10.84 -5.78 -1.73
C GLU A 37 -9.37 -5.54 -2.06
N VAL A 38 -8.64 -6.62 -2.33
CA VAL A 38 -7.18 -6.56 -2.48
C VAL A 38 -6.79 -6.95 -3.89
N ILE A 39 -5.98 -6.11 -4.49
CA ILE A 39 -5.36 -6.36 -5.77
C ILE A 39 -3.87 -6.61 -5.49
N TYR A 40 -3.38 -7.78 -5.83
CA TYR A 40 -1.96 -8.10 -5.74
C TYR A 40 -1.35 -7.99 -7.13
N THR A 41 -0.35 -7.12 -7.28
CA THR A 41 0.23 -6.85 -8.60
C THR A 41 1.20 -7.92 -9.07
N GLY A 42 1.71 -8.74 -8.15
CA GLY A 42 2.79 -9.66 -8.46
C GLY A 42 4.17 -9.02 -8.27
N LEU A 43 5.19 -9.72 -8.71
CA LEU A 43 6.59 -9.35 -8.53
C LEU A 43 7.05 -8.31 -9.55
N ARG A 44 8.17 -7.70 -9.24
CA ARG A 44 8.98 -6.88 -10.18
C ARG A 44 8.22 -5.70 -10.76
N GLN A 45 7.44 -5.05 -9.94
CA GLN A 45 6.69 -3.89 -10.37
C GLN A 45 7.56 -2.64 -10.35
N THR A 46 7.47 -1.82 -11.39
CA THR A 46 8.07 -0.48 -11.37
C THR A 46 7.14 0.50 -10.65
N PRO A 47 7.65 1.62 -10.14
CA PRO A 47 6.77 2.65 -9.58
C PRO A 47 5.67 3.08 -10.55
N GLU A 48 6.00 3.22 -11.83
CA GLU A 48 5.02 3.57 -12.87
C GLU A 48 3.91 2.53 -12.99
N MET A 49 4.27 1.25 -13.00
CA MET A 49 3.29 0.16 -13.06
C MET A 49 2.37 0.16 -11.83
N ILE A 50 2.96 0.41 -10.66
CA ILE A 50 2.22 0.44 -9.39
C ILE A 50 1.18 1.56 -9.40
N VAL A 51 1.58 2.75 -9.76
CA VAL A 51 0.67 3.90 -9.75
C VAL A 51 -0.39 3.78 -10.84
N THR A 52 -0.03 3.25 -12.01
CA THR A 52 -0.99 2.98 -13.08
C THR A 52 -2.05 1.99 -12.62
N ALA A 53 -1.64 0.90 -11.98
CA ALA A 53 -2.58 -0.08 -11.44
C ALA A 53 -3.48 0.53 -10.36
N ALA A 54 -2.89 1.34 -9.48
CA ALA A 54 -3.65 2.01 -8.43
C ALA A 54 -4.72 2.94 -9.01
N LEU A 55 -4.38 3.66 -10.05
CA LEU A 55 -5.32 4.54 -10.74
C LEU A 55 -6.45 3.75 -11.40
N GLN A 56 -6.09 2.69 -12.14
CA GLN A 56 -7.06 1.87 -12.86
C GLN A 56 -8.02 1.15 -11.91
N GLU A 57 -7.52 0.70 -10.77
CA GLU A 57 -8.30 -0.04 -9.78
C GLU A 57 -8.96 0.87 -8.74
N ASP A 58 -8.71 2.15 -8.79
CA ASP A 58 -9.31 3.15 -7.88
C ASP A 58 -9.13 2.76 -6.41
N VAL A 59 -7.88 2.48 -6.02
CA VAL A 59 -7.58 2.05 -4.66
C VAL A 59 -7.46 3.22 -3.70
N GLN A 60 -7.72 2.97 -2.42
CA GLN A 60 -7.52 3.94 -1.35
C GLN A 60 -6.19 3.75 -0.65
N VAL A 61 -5.57 2.58 -0.81
CA VAL A 61 -4.34 2.23 -0.11
C VAL A 61 -3.40 1.50 -1.05
N ILE A 62 -2.12 1.88 -1.00
CA ILE A 62 -1.05 1.13 -1.66
C ILE A 62 -0.14 0.58 -0.57
N GLY A 63 0.01 -0.73 -0.51
CA GLY A 63 0.98 -1.39 0.35
C GLY A 63 2.17 -1.84 -0.46
N LEU A 64 3.34 -1.33 -0.12
CA LEU A 64 4.59 -1.69 -0.79
C LEU A 64 5.36 -2.66 0.11
N SER A 65 5.64 -3.85 -0.41
CA SER A 65 6.46 -4.84 0.29
C SER A 65 7.87 -4.77 -0.28
N ILE A 66 8.81 -4.26 0.49
CA ILE A 66 10.17 -4.00 0.02
C ILE A 66 11.17 -4.67 0.96
N LEU A 67 11.81 -5.74 0.50
CA LEU A 67 12.84 -6.44 1.26
C LEU A 67 14.24 -6.25 0.68
N SER A 68 14.34 -5.55 -0.44
CA SER A 68 15.59 -5.41 -1.19
C SER A 68 16.49 -4.27 -0.71
N GLY A 69 16.01 -3.44 0.20
CA GLY A 69 16.74 -2.23 0.60
C GLY A 69 16.55 -1.05 -0.35
N ALA A 70 15.76 -1.20 -1.39
CA ALA A 70 15.59 -0.17 -2.42
C ALA A 70 14.51 0.86 -2.07
N HIS A 71 14.02 0.87 -0.84
CA HIS A 71 12.91 1.74 -0.42
C HIS A 71 13.21 3.23 -0.60
N ASN A 72 14.45 3.65 -0.39
CA ASN A 72 14.81 5.07 -0.53
C ASN A 72 14.78 5.56 -1.98
N ALA A 73 14.91 4.66 -2.95
CA ALA A 73 14.80 5.01 -4.36
C ALA A 73 13.35 4.89 -4.86
N ILE A 74 12.66 3.87 -4.40
CA ILE A 74 11.32 3.50 -4.91
C ILE A 74 10.23 4.40 -4.33
N VAL A 75 10.24 4.61 -3.02
CA VAL A 75 9.15 5.32 -2.34
C VAL A 75 8.99 6.76 -2.84
N PRO A 76 10.06 7.58 -2.92
CA PRO A 76 9.90 8.94 -3.45
C PRO A 76 9.33 8.96 -4.86
N ARG A 77 9.72 8.00 -5.71
CA ARG A 77 9.21 7.93 -7.07
C ARG A 77 7.71 7.61 -7.10
N VAL A 78 7.27 6.68 -6.26
CA VAL A 78 5.84 6.37 -6.14
C VAL A 78 5.07 7.60 -5.66
N MET A 79 5.58 8.29 -4.65
CA MET A 79 4.91 9.49 -4.11
C MET A 79 4.82 10.60 -5.15
N ASP A 80 5.88 10.82 -5.93
CA ASP A 80 5.85 11.81 -7.01
C ASP A 80 4.82 11.47 -8.07
N LEU A 81 4.73 10.21 -8.46
CA LEU A 81 3.77 9.78 -9.47
C LEU A 81 2.34 9.92 -8.98
N LEU A 82 2.08 9.61 -7.71
CA LEU A 82 0.76 9.84 -7.12
C LEU A 82 0.39 11.31 -7.17
N LYS A 83 1.32 12.17 -6.83
CA LYS A 83 1.09 13.62 -6.88
C LYS A 83 0.80 14.09 -8.30
N GLN A 84 1.57 13.61 -9.28
CA GLN A 84 1.37 13.97 -10.69
C GLN A 84 0.01 13.53 -11.21
N ASN A 85 -0.53 12.43 -10.70
CA ASN A 85 -1.83 11.89 -11.08
C ASN A 85 -2.98 12.39 -10.19
N LYS A 86 -2.73 13.34 -9.31
CA LYS A 86 -3.71 13.91 -8.38
C LYS A 86 -4.32 12.85 -7.45
N MET A 87 -3.48 11.93 -7.01
CA MET A 87 -3.88 10.81 -6.14
C MET A 87 -3.34 10.98 -4.72
N GLN A 88 -3.26 12.19 -4.21
CA GLN A 88 -2.70 12.46 -2.88
C GLN A 88 -3.57 11.90 -1.74
N ASP A 89 -4.81 11.54 -2.03
CA ASP A 89 -5.69 10.91 -1.04
C ASP A 89 -5.38 9.42 -0.82
N VAL A 90 -4.63 8.81 -1.70
CA VAL A 90 -4.21 7.42 -1.53
C VAL A 90 -3.13 7.37 -0.48
N ILE A 91 -3.30 6.53 0.55
CA ILE A 91 -2.26 6.35 1.55
C ILE A 91 -1.29 5.27 1.11
N VAL A 92 -0.02 5.47 1.41
CA VAL A 92 1.04 4.54 1.08
C VAL A 92 1.62 3.97 2.36
N LEU A 93 1.62 2.64 2.43
CA LEU A 93 2.21 1.90 3.54
C LEU A 93 3.43 1.15 3.02
N VAL A 94 4.44 1.02 3.85
CA VAL A 94 5.64 0.27 3.51
C VAL A 94 5.82 -0.86 4.52
N GLY A 95 5.97 -2.07 4.03
CA GLY A 95 6.31 -3.23 4.83
C GLY A 95 7.65 -3.77 4.42
N GLY A 96 8.45 -4.19 5.39
CA GLY A 96 9.75 -4.76 5.13
C GLY A 96 10.75 -4.41 6.22
N ILE A 97 11.99 -4.79 6.00
CA ILE A 97 13.08 -4.48 6.93
C ILE A 97 13.60 -3.08 6.59
N ILE A 98 13.22 -2.09 7.38
CA ILE A 98 13.59 -0.70 7.15
C ILE A 98 14.50 -0.25 8.29
N PRO A 99 15.74 0.17 8.00
CA PRO A 99 16.61 0.71 9.03
C PRO A 99 16.00 1.93 9.71
N ASP A 100 16.19 2.06 11.01
CA ASP A 100 15.64 3.18 11.78
C ASP A 100 16.02 4.54 11.19
N GLN A 101 17.24 4.65 10.69
CA GLN A 101 17.74 5.89 10.10
C GLN A 101 16.97 6.31 8.84
N ASP A 102 16.28 5.39 8.18
CA ASP A 102 15.53 5.67 6.97
C ASP A 102 14.06 6.00 7.24
N ILE A 103 13.56 5.70 8.42
CA ILE A 103 12.14 5.85 8.75
C ILE A 103 11.71 7.32 8.63
N ASP A 104 12.50 8.23 9.17
CA ASP A 104 12.18 9.65 9.14
C ASP A 104 12.07 10.18 7.71
N GLY A 105 13.01 9.79 6.85
CA GLY A 105 12.98 10.19 5.45
C GLY A 105 11.75 9.68 4.70
N LEU A 106 11.34 8.45 4.98
CA LEU A 106 10.14 7.88 4.36
C LEU A 106 8.87 8.60 4.85
N ASN A 107 8.80 8.90 6.13
CA ASN A 107 7.68 9.66 6.68
C ASN A 107 7.60 11.05 6.06
N LYS A 108 8.74 11.72 5.88
CA LYS A 108 8.79 13.02 5.23
C LYS A 108 8.38 12.96 3.76
N ALA A 109 8.65 11.82 3.11
CA ALA A 109 8.21 11.61 1.73
C ALA A 109 6.71 11.42 1.61
N GLY A 110 6.01 11.17 2.71
CA GLY A 110 4.55 11.06 2.72
C GLY A 110 4.01 9.67 3.02
N VAL A 111 4.87 8.72 3.41
CA VAL A 111 4.43 7.38 3.80
C VAL A 111 3.59 7.47 5.08
N ALA A 112 2.43 6.83 5.07
CA ALA A 112 1.52 6.90 6.21
C ALA A 112 1.96 6.03 7.38
N ALA A 113 2.55 4.86 7.10
CA ALA A 113 3.07 3.97 8.13
C ALA A 113 4.10 3.01 7.56
N ILE A 114 4.98 2.56 8.43
CA ILE A 114 6.00 1.54 8.10
C ILE A 114 5.80 0.38 9.07
N PHE A 115 5.64 -0.82 8.51
CA PHE A 115 5.44 -2.01 9.31
C PHE A 115 6.65 -2.92 9.19
N GLN A 116 7.36 -3.07 10.29
CA GLN A 116 8.53 -3.94 10.36
C GLN A 116 8.10 -5.40 10.45
N PRO A 117 8.98 -6.35 10.13
CA PRO A 117 8.67 -7.78 10.31
C PRO A 117 8.24 -8.06 11.75
N GLY A 118 7.24 -8.92 11.89
CA GLY A 118 6.69 -9.24 13.20
C GLY A 118 5.52 -8.38 13.63
N THR A 119 5.17 -7.34 12.87
CA THR A 119 3.96 -6.57 13.13
C THR A 119 2.74 -7.49 12.98
N ALA A 120 1.84 -7.43 13.95
CA ALA A 120 0.63 -8.24 13.89
C ALA A 120 -0.25 -7.81 12.72
N MET A 121 -0.82 -8.78 12.03
CA MET A 121 -1.70 -8.49 10.87
C MET A 121 -2.89 -7.62 11.28
N ASP A 122 -3.42 -7.85 12.49
CA ASP A 122 -4.54 -7.05 12.99
C ASP A 122 -4.18 -5.58 13.13
N ASP A 123 -2.95 -5.27 13.51
CA ASP A 123 -2.49 -3.87 13.61
C ASP A 123 -2.49 -3.19 12.25
N ILE A 124 -2.11 -3.91 11.22
CA ILE A 124 -2.13 -3.39 9.85
C ILE A 124 -3.56 -3.15 9.40
N VAL A 125 -4.44 -4.11 9.65
CA VAL A 125 -5.86 -4.00 9.31
C VAL A 125 -6.49 -2.79 10.00
N GLN A 126 -6.25 -2.63 11.29
CA GLN A 126 -6.83 -1.52 12.06
C GLN A 126 -6.29 -0.17 11.60
N PHE A 127 -5.00 -0.10 11.28
CA PHE A 127 -4.43 1.12 10.74
C PHE A 127 -5.12 1.54 9.44
N ILE A 128 -5.30 0.59 8.53
CA ILE A 128 -5.96 0.85 7.26
C ILE A 128 -7.39 1.33 7.49
N ARG A 129 -8.14 0.65 8.33
CA ARG A 129 -9.53 1.05 8.63
C ARG A 129 -9.63 2.44 9.23
N ALA A 130 -8.65 2.82 10.04
CA ALA A 130 -8.66 4.11 10.70
C ALA A 130 -8.25 5.26 9.78
N HIS A 131 -7.42 4.99 8.77
CA HIS A 131 -6.77 6.05 8.00
C HIS A 131 -7.15 6.06 6.51
N ALA A 132 -7.62 4.95 5.96
CA ALA A 132 -8.03 4.93 4.56
C ALA A 132 -9.21 5.87 4.38
N LYS A 133 -9.12 6.71 3.37
CA LYS A 133 -10.26 7.53 3.00
C LYS A 133 -11.28 6.64 2.33
N GLY A 134 -12.53 6.89 2.59
CA GLY A 134 -13.60 6.10 2.01
C GLY A 134 -13.55 6.15 0.49
N PRO A 135 -14.37 5.33 -0.17
CA PRO A 135 -14.42 5.34 -1.63
C PRO A 135 -14.62 6.75 -2.13
N ALA A 136 -13.96 7.07 -3.24
CA ALA A 136 -14.04 8.41 -3.81
C ALA A 136 -15.47 8.82 -4.15
N VAL A 137 -16.32 7.85 -4.42
CA VAL A 137 -17.73 8.10 -4.73
C VAL A 137 -18.56 7.71 -3.53
N PRO A 138 -19.25 8.66 -2.91
CA PRO A 138 -20.19 8.31 -1.85
C PRO A 138 -21.26 7.39 -2.41
N THR A 139 -21.57 6.40 -1.65
CA THR A 139 -22.60 5.43 -2.03
C THR A 139 -23.99 5.91 -1.65
N ALA A 140 -24.13 7.15 -1.49
CA ALA A 140 -25.43 7.70 -1.15
C ALA A 140 -26.39 7.58 -2.29
#